data_b7e9d70b09c8ff9a2891fbaf2f52651d
#
_entry.id   b7e9d70b09c8ff9a2891fbaf2f52651d
#
_cell.length_a   1.000
_cell.length_b   1.000
_cell.length_c   1.000
_cell.angle_alpha   90.00
_cell.angle_beta   90.00
_cell.angle_gamma   90.00
#
_symmetry.space_group_name_H-M   'P 1'
#
loop_
_entity.id
_entity.type
_entity.pdbx_description
1 polymer ?
#
loop_
_entity_poly.entity_id
_entity_poly.type
_entity_poly.pdbx_seq_one_letter_code
_entity_poly.pdbx_strand_id
1 'polypeptide(L)'
;MKQERLKDKIRGCLMAGAAGDALGYEVEFMSRKAIISRYGENGITKFELNSNGKGQISDDTQMTLFTANGLLNASHLSVQPQFAVARAYVDWYYTQIGAYKTKSKSCWLRDIDELYSRRAPGNTCMSALDAIARGWEPSNNSKGCGGVMRVAPVGLFAAGQFVFHNTQWRDGDVIKLGAECAKITHEHPAGWLSAGLLAHIIYEIVVRSQTKRIDKMEFEHIVGIACHYMIAYFNTMQEFIYPLQAMMFKAIELAKEEISDLEAISQLGEGWVGDEALAIAIYCASRHIDSVEDAIIASVNHDGDSDSTGSV
;
A
#
# COMPACT_ATOMS: atom_id res chain seq x y z
N MET A 1 -2.01 4.14 27.90
CA MET A 1 -3.16 3.52 27.16
C MET A 1 -3.29 4.00 25.73
N LYS A 2 -3.52 5.29 25.41
CA LYS A 2 -3.65 5.75 23.99
C LYS A 2 -2.41 5.47 23.15
N GLN A 3 -1.21 5.72 23.66
CA GLN A 3 0.05 5.47 22.98
C GLN A 3 0.28 3.98 22.66
N GLU A 4 -0.06 3.09 23.58
CA GLU A 4 0.12 1.64 23.38
C GLU A 4 -0.83 1.13 22.29
N ARG A 5 -2.10 1.56 22.34
CA ARG A 5 -3.06 1.22 21.27
C ARG A 5 -2.61 1.69 19.88
N LEU A 6 -2.01 2.89 19.78
CA LEU A 6 -1.51 3.38 18.51
C LEU A 6 -0.32 2.54 18.00
N LYS A 7 0.63 2.19 18.89
CA LYS A 7 1.75 1.31 18.52
C LYS A 7 1.27 -0.05 18.02
N ASP A 8 0.25 -0.63 18.67
CA ASP A 8 -0.33 -1.90 18.24
C ASP A 8 -1.00 -1.78 16.86
N LYS A 9 -1.69 -0.68 16.58
CA LYS A 9 -2.27 -0.43 15.25
C LYS A 9 -1.21 -0.26 14.17
N ILE A 10 -0.14 0.49 14.47
CA ILE A 10 0.99 0.67 13.54
C ILE A 10 1.65 -0.69 13.25
N ARG A 11 1.94 -1.47 14.29
CA ARG A 11 2.50 -2.83 14.12
C ARG A 11 1.57 -3.73 13.33
N GLY A 12 0.27 -3.74 13.68
CA GLY A 12 -0.74 -4.55 13.01
C GLY A 12 -0.80 -4.25 11.53
N CYS A 13 -0.87 -2.98 11.13
CA CYS A 13 -0.91 -2.58 9.73
C CYS A 13 0.36 -3.02 8.98
N LEU A 14 1.55 -2.68 9.49
CA LEU A 14 2.82 -3.01 8.82
C LEU A 14 3.09 -4.53 8.77
N MET A 15 2.71 -5.26 9.82
CA MET A 15 2.89 -6.72 9.85
C MET A 15 1.87 -7.44 8.96
N ALA A 16 0.63 -6.97 8.91
CA ALA A 16 -0.39 -7.55 8.04
C ALA A 16 -0.04 -7.33 6.56
N GLY A 17 0.37 -6.11 6.18
CA GLY A 17 0.83 -5.84 4.82
C GLY A 17 2.03 -6.70 4.44
N ALA A 18 3.05 -6.81 5.31
CA ALA A 18 4.19 -7.69 5.07
C ALA A 18 3.83 -9.18 5.00
N ALA A 19 2.79 -9.61 5.73
CA ALA A 19 2.31 -10.99 5.67
C ALA A 19 1.55 -11.25 4.36
N GLY A 20 0.72 -10.29 3.92
CA GLY A 20 0.03 -10.38 2.63
C GLY A 20 1.00 -10.38 1.46
N ASP A 21 1.97 -9.46 1.43
CA ASP A 21 3.09 -9.45 0.48
C ASP A 21 3.81 -10.81 0.45
N ALA A 22 4.28 -11.30 1.59
CA ALA A 22 5.04 -12.55 1.65
C ALA A 22 4.22 -13.81 1.29
N LEU A 23 2.90 -13.77 1.44
CA LEU A 23 2.03 -14.84 1.00
C LEU A 23 1.75 -14.73 -0.50
N GLY A 24 1.51 -13.52 -1.00
CA GLY A 24 1.19 -13.23 -2.39
C GLY A 24 2.37 -13.36 -3.33
N TYR A 25 3.57 -12.99 -2.90
CA TYR A 25 4.80 -13.04 -3.69
C TYR A 25 5.07 -14.41 -4.34
N GLU A 26 4.77 -15.49 -3.64
CA GLU A 26 4.95 -16.86 -4.18
C GLU A 26 4.00 -17.20 -5.33
N VAL A 27 2.95 -16.43 -5.50
CA VAL A 27 1.90 -16.67 -6.51
C VAL A 27 1.66 -15.48 -7.44
N GLU A 28 2.40 -14.37 -7.30
CA GLU A 28 2.26 -13.11 -8.03
C GLU A 28 2.10 -13.29 -9.56
N PHE A 29 2.89 -14.17 -10.15
CA PHE A 29 2.86 -14.43 -11.60
C PHE A 29 2.14 -15.72 -11.98
N MET A 30 1.34 -16.28 -11.05
CA MET A 30 0.60 -17.53 -11.28
C MET A 30 -0.86 -17.24 -11.63
N SER A 31 -1.39 -17.96 -12.62
CA SER A 31 -2.83 -17.98 -12.80
C SER A 31 -3.52 -18.70 -11.64
N ARG A 32 -4.74 -18.33 -11.31
CA ARG A 32 -5.57 -19.05 -10.32
C ARG A 32 -5.57 -20.56 -10.52
N LYS A 33 -5.65 -21.00 -11.78
CA LYS A 33 -5.57 -22.43 -12.12
C LYS A 33 -4.26 -23.06 -11.69
N ALA A 34 -3.14 -22.35 -11.87
CA ALA A 34 -1.82 -22.82 -11.43
C ALA A 34 -1.70 -22.83 -9.90
N ILE A 35 -2.26 -21.81 -9.23
CA ILE A 35 -2.34 -21.76 -7.76
C ILE A 35 -3.08 -22.98 -7.21
N ILE A 36 -4.29 -23.27 -7.73
CA ILE A 36 -5.08 -24.44 -7.33
C ILE A 36 -4.30 -25.73 -7.58
N SER A 37 -3.65 -25.86 -8.74
CA SER A 37 -2.87 -27.04 -9.07
C SER A 37 -1.72 -27.29 -8.11
N ARG A 38 -1.12 -26.22 -7.56
CA ARG A 38 0.03 -26.31 -6.65
C ARG A 38 -0.38 -26.46 -5.19
N TYR A 39 -1.39 -25.73 -4.74
CA TYR A 39 -1.75 -25.59 -3.33
C TYR A 39 -3.10 -26.21 -2.96
N GLY A 40 -3.85 -26.76 -3.93
CA GLY A 40 -5.20 -27.31 -3.72
C GLY A 40 -6.30 -26.24 -3.90
N GLU A 41 -7.54 -26.66 -3.70
CA GLU A 41 -8.74 -25.83 -4.00
C GLU A 41 -8.79 -24.50 -3.23
N ASN A 42 -8.23 -24.47 -2.01
CA ASN A 42 -8.17 -23.27 -1.17
C ASN A 42 -7.06 -22.29 -1.59
N GLY A 43 -6.20 -22.66 -2.55
CA GLY A 43 -5.06 -21.87 -2.94
C GLY A 43 -3.97 -21.84 -1.86
N ILE A 44 -3.10 -20.80 -1.93
CA ILE A 44 -2.05 -20.62 -0.93
C ILE A 44 -2.64 -20.06 0.38
N THR A 45 -2.44 -20.78 1.48
CA THR A 45 -2.93 -20.39 2.82
C THR A 45 -1.81 -20.38 3.87
N LYS A 46 -0.58 -20.72 3.48
CA LYS A 46 0.59 -20.74 4.37
C LYS A 46 1.82 -20.24 3.64
N PHE A 47 2.69 -19.56 4.36
CA PHE A 47 3.95 -19.07 3.80
C PHE A 47 4.81 -20.23 3.27
N GLU A 48 5.36 -20.06 2.10
CA GLU A 48 6.54 -20.83 1.69
C GLU A 48 7.78 -20.25 2.38
N LEU A 49 8.52 -21.10 3.03
CA LEU A 49 9.66 -20.66 3.83
C LEU A 49 10.97 -20.93 3.07
N ASN A 50 11.84 -19.94 3.04
CA ASN A 50 13.20 -20.10 2.52
C ASN A 50 14.05 -21.01 3.43
N SER A 51 15.31 -21.25 3.05
CA SER A 51 16.25 -22.07 3.82
C SER A 51 16.49 -21.62 5.27
N ASN A 52 16.14 -20.37 5.59
CA ASN A 52 16.26 -19.79 6.93
C ASN A 52 14.94 -19.83 7.72
N GLY A 53 13.92 -20.51 7.20
CA GLY A 53 12.61 -20.63 7.84
C GLY A 53 11.80 -19.32 7.85
N LYS A 54 12.00 -18.43 6.86
CA LYS A 54 11.30 -17.15 6.75
C LYS A 54 10.53 -17.06 5.43
N GLY A 55 9.30 -16.53 5.47
CA GLY A 55 8.58 -16.04 4.28
C GLY A 55 9.34 -14.87 3.65
N GLN A 56 9.28 -14.75 2.32
CA GLN A 56 10.01 -13.74 1.59
C GLN A 56 9.08 -12.60 1.22
N ILE A 57 9.44 -11.39 1.61
CA ILE A 57 8.76 -10.15 1.19
C ILE A 57 9.29 -9.70 -0.18
N SER A 58 8.47 -9.00 -0.96
CA SER A 58 8.82 -8.38 -2.24
C SER A 58 9.29 -6.92 -2.08
N ASP A 59 9.32 -6.16 -3.18
CA ASP A 59 9.55 -4.71 -3.16
C ASP A 59 8.41 -3.94 -2.46
N ASP A 60 7.23 -4.47 -2.35
CA ASP A 60 6.08 -3.90 -1.65
C ASP A 60 6.41 -3.56 -0.20
N THR A 61 6.81 -4.55 0.58
CA THR A 61 7.22 -4.34 1.97
C THR A 61 8.52 -3.56 2.05
N GLN A 62 9.49 -3.81 1.16
CA GLN A 62 10.72 -3.03 1.15
C GLN A 62 10.42 -1.55 0.99
N MET A 63 9.66 -1.15 -0.04
CA MET A 63 9.33 0.25 -0.27
C MET A 63 8.43 0.85 0.82
N THR A 64 7.55 0.05 1.43
CA THR A 64 6.78 0.45 2.62
C THR A 64 7.71 0.87 3.77
N LEU A 65 8.75 0.09 4.06
CA LEU A 65 9.74 0.44 5.08
C LEU A 65 10.50 1.72 4.74
N PHE A 66 10.90 1.90 3.48
CA PHE A 66 11.57 3.13 3.04
C PHE A 66 10.65 4.34 3.05
N THR A 67 9.35 4.18 2.77
CA THR A 67 8.34 5.24 2.97
C THR A 67 8.28 5.67 4.42
N ALA A 68 8.14 4.72 5.35
CA ALA A 68 8.11 4.99 6.78
C ALA A 68 9.39 5.72 7.25
N ASN A 69 10.56 5.27 6.81
CA ASN A 69 11.82 5.91 7.16
C ASN A 69 11.91 7.36 6.62
N GLY A 70 11.50 7.59 5.37
CA GLY A 70 11.47 8.92 4.78
C GLY A 70 10.58 9.89 5.59
N LEU A 71 9.39 9.46 5.97
CA LEU A 71 8.46 10.25 6.79
C LEU A 71 9.05 10.59 8.17
N LEU A 72 9.67 9.61 8.85
CA LEU A 72 10.32 9.82 10.13
C LEU A 72 11.51 10.80 10.03
N ASN A 73 12.25 10.77 8.94
CA ASN A 73 13.38 11.66 8.71
C ASN A 73 12.99 13.08 8.30
N ALA A 74 11.75 13.32 7.86
CA ALA A 74 11.32 14.63 7.36
C ALA A 74 11.57 15.76 8.38
N SER A 75 11.24 15.53 9.65
CA SER A 75 11.45 16.50 10.73
C SER A 75 12.93 16.78 10.99
N HIS A 76 13.75 15.74 10.97
CA HIS A 76 15.20 15.88 11.17
C HIS A 76 15.88 16.60 10.02
N LEU A 77 15.40 16.41 8.81
CA LEU A 77 15.95 17.05 7.60
C LEU A 77 15.37 18.45 7.36
N SER A 78 14.37 18.88 8.12
CA SER A 78 13.63 20.14 7.93
C SER A 78 13.13 20.32 6.50
N VAL A 79 12.61 19.24 5.90
CA VAL A 79 12.04 19.22 4.54
C VAL A 79 10.61 18.72 4.58
N GLN A 80 9.85 19.00 3.52
CA GLN A 80 8.50 18.43 3.40
C GLN A 80 8.57 16.90 3.30
N PRO A 81 7.60 16.17 3.89
CA PRO A 81 7.64 14.70 4.00
C PRO A 81 7.87 13.99 2.68
N GLN A 82 7.21 14.40 1.58
CA GLN A 82 7.37 13.77 0.28
C GLN A 82 8.79 13.84 -0.28
N PHE A 83 9.54 14.92 0.01
CA PHE A 83 10.93 15.02 -0.42
C PHE A 83 11.87 14.13 0.39
N ALA A 84 11.57 13.93 1.68
CA ALA A 84 12.30 12.96 2.49
C ALA A 84 12.02 11.52 2.04
N VAL A 85 10.76 11.23 1.67
CA VAL A 85 10.37 9.94 1.07
C VAL A 85 11.08 9.72 -0.27
N ALA A 86 11.14 10.73 -1.15
CA ALA A 86 11.87 10.61 -2.42
C ALA A 86 13.35 10.24 -2.21
N ARG A 87 14.01 10.85 -1.21
CA ARG A 87 15.40 10.49 -0.84
C ARG A 87 15.50 9.04 -0.34
N ALA A 88 14.55 8.60 0.50
CA ALA A 88 14.51 7.24 0.98
C ALA A 88 14.29 6.23 -0.17
N TYR A 89 13.45 6.55 -1.16
CA TYR A 89 13.26 5.71 -2.33
C TYR A 89 14.51 5.61 -3.21
N VAL A 90 15.30 6.68 -3.35
CA VAL A 90 16.60 6.61 -4.00
C VAL A 90 17.57 5.71 -3.21
N ASP A 91 17.51 5.72 -1.88
CA ASP A 91 18.28 4.79 -1.05
C ASP A 91 17.82 3.33 -1.27
N TRP A 92 16.51 3.08 -1.41
CA TRP A 92 16.01 1.75 -1.79
C TRP A 92 16.50 1.35 -3.18
N TYR A 93 16.41 2.22 -4.17
CA TYR A 93 16.94 1.95 -5.52
C TYR A 93 18.41 1.50 -5.49
N TYR A 94 19.24 2.13 -4.67
CA TYR A 94 20.64 1.72 -4.51
C TYR A 94 20.78 0.32 -3.89
N THR A 95 19.87 -0.13 -3.06
CA THR A 95 19.88 -1.53 -2.60
C THR A 95 19.61 -2.49 -3.75
N GLN A 96 18.68 -2.14 -4.66
CA GLN A 96 18.28 -3.00 -5.77
C GLN A 96 19.33 -3.14 -6.88
N ILE A 97 20.21 -2.16 -7.03
CA ILE A 97 21.33 -2.22 -7.99
C ILE A 97 22.66 -2.62 -7.34
N GLY A 98 22.65 -3.02 -6.06
CA GLY A 98 23.84 -3.47 -5.34
C GLY A 98 24.87 -2.38 -5.04
N ALA A 99 24.47 -1.11 -4.99
CA ALA A 99 25.36 0.02 -4.72
C ALA A 99 25.66 0.17 -3.23
N TYR A 100 26.34 -0.79 -2.65
CA TYR A 100 26.54 -0.95 -1.20
C TYR A 100 27.20 0.23 -0.48
N LYS A 101 28.14 0.96 -1.09
CA LYS A 101 28.99 1.86 -0.30
C LYS A 101 29.34 3.21 -0.99
N THR A 102 28.88 3.47 -2.19
CA THR A 102 29.43 4.56 -3.01
C THR A 102 28.68 5.88 -2.93
N LYS A 103 27.52 5.91 -2.29
CA LYS A 103 26.66 7.09 -2.20
C LYS A 103 26.31 7.42 -0.75
N SER A 104 26.26 8.71 -0.42
CA SER A 104 25.72 9.17 0.87
C SER A 104 24.34 8.59 1.09
N LYS A 105 24.11 7.96 2.25
CA LYS A 105 22.82 7.39 2.64
C LYS A 105 22.04 8.41 3.48
N SER A 106 20.73 8.49 3.24
CA SER A 106 19.79 9.22 4.08
C SER A 106 19.00 8.29 5.02
N CYS A 107 19.15 6.97 4.84
CA CYS A 107 18.32 5.94 5.44
C CYS A 107 19.18 4.85 6.10
N TRP A 108 18.93 4.56 7.39
CA TRP A 108 19.60 3.49 8.12
C TRP A 108 19.25 2.08 7.60
N LEU A 109 18.12 1.95 6.89
CA LEU A 109 17.70 0.68 6.26
C LEU A 109 18.75 0.14 5.26
N ARG A 110 19.62 1.00 4.74
CA ARG A 110 20.75 0.57 3.90
C ARG A 110 21.83 -0.20 4.65
N ASP A 111 21.73 -0.31 5.97
CA ASP A 111 22.62 -1.14 6.77
C ASP A 111 22.06 -2.55 6.99
N ILE A 112 20.86 -2.86 6.45
CA ILE A 112 20.17 -4.15 6.57
C ILE A 112 20.42 -4.95 5.29
N ASP A 113 21.23 -6.02 5.38
CA ASP A 113 21.64 -6.83 4.23
C ASP A 113 20.46 -7.51 3.52
N GLU A 114 19.43 -7.92 4.26
CA GLU A 114 18.23 -8.55 3.70
C GLU A 114 17.48 -7.66 2.71
N LEU A 115 17.57 -6.32 2.84
CA LEU A 115 16.94 -5.36 1.94
C LEU A 115 17.67 -5.18 0.60
N TYR A 116 18.84 -5.84 0.42
CA TYR A 116 19.52 -5.89 -0.88
C TYR A 116 19.06 -7.06 -1.74
N SER A 117 18.15 -7.87 -1.25
CA SER A 117 17.52 -8.92 -2.04
C SER A 117 16.59 -8.31 -3.09
N ARG A 118 16.91 -8.56 -4.36
CA ARG A 118 16.06 -8.11 -5.47
C ARG A 118 14.91 -9.08 -5.65
N ARG A 119 13.68 -8.65 -5.36
CA ARG A 119 12.47 -9.46 -5.42
C ARG A 119 11.39 -8.69 -6.14
N ALA A 120 11.18 -9.02 -7.40
CA ALA A 120 10.19 -8.48 -8.32
C ALA A 120 10.07 -6.92 -8.38
N PRO A 121 11.16 -6.11 -8.25
CA PRO A 121 11.01 -4.66 -8.21
C PRO A 121 10.37 -4.13 -9.48
N GLY A 122 9.27 -3.38 -9.31
CA GLY A 122 8.49 -2.82 -10.41
C GLY A 122 9.32 -1.96 -11.35
N ASN A 123 9.20 -2.20 -12.66
CA ASN A 123 9.98 -1.48 -13.67
C ASN A 123 9.75 0.04 -13.64
N THR A 124 8.53 0.49 -13.37
CA THR A 124 8.21 1.93 -13.24
C THR A 124 8.95 2.54 -12.08
N CYS A 125 8.97 1.87 -10.90
CA CYS A 125 9.72 2.33 -9.73
C CYS A 125 11.21 2.43 -10.04
N MET A 126 11.78 1.36 -10.61
CA MET A 126 13.21 1.31 -10.93
C MET A 126 13.63 2.39 -11.92
N SER A 127 12.88 2.59 -13.01
CA SER A 127 13.23 3.58 -14.03
C SER A 127 13.06 5.02 -13.55
N ALA A 128 12.00 5.31 -12.80
CA ALA A 128 11.78 6.63 -12.24
C ALA A 128 12.87 6.99 -11.22
N LEU A 129 13.25 6.04 -10.34
CA LEU A 129 14.28 6.28 -9.34
C LEU A 129 15.70 6.32 -9.91
N ASP A 130 15.97 5.62 -11.04
CA ASP A 130 17.21 5.81 -11.79
C ASP A 130 17.32 7.23 -12.33
N ALA A 131 16.24 7.77 -12.91
CA ALA A 131 16.20 9.15 -13.40
C ALA A 131 16.46 10.14 -12.25
N ILE A 132 15.72 10.02 -11.14
CA ILE A 132 15.90 10.89 -9.95
C ILE A 132 17.32 10.79 -9.38
N ALA A 133 17.89 9.59 -9.31
CA ALA A 133 19.25 9.37 -8.81
C ALA A 133 20.33 10.04 -9.69
N ARG A 134 20.03 10.26 -10.97
CA ARG A 134 20.87 11.01 -11.92
C ARG A 134 20.58 12.51 -11.94
N GLY A 135 19.61 13.00 -11.16
CA GLY A 135 19.19 14.39 -11.16
C GLY A 135 18.27 14.78 -12.32
N TRP A 136 17.57 13.81 -12.89
CA TRP A 136 16.58 14.00 -13.95
C TRP A 136 15.16 13.89 -13.39
N GLU A 137 14.21 14.54 -14.04
CA GLU A 137 12.79 14.34 -13.77
C GLU A 137 12.37 12.99 -14.39
N PRO A 138 11.63 12.14 -13.62
CA PRO A 138 11.02 10.95 -14.21
C PRO A 138 9.98 11.35 -15.24
N SER A 139 9.74 10.50 -16.23
CA SER A 139 8.68 10.72 -17.22
C SER A 139 8.04 9.38 -17.58
N ASN A 140 6.79 9.20 -17.19
CA ASN A 140 6.00 8.02 -17.50
C ASN A 140 4.49 8.32 -17.42
N ASN A 141 3.67 7.40 -17.87
CA ASN A 141 2.22 7.46 -17.75
C ASN A 141 1.70 6.19 -17.06
N SER A 142 2.43 5.72 -16.03
CA SER A 142 2.12 4.49 -15.34
C SER A 142 1.00 4.70 -14.32
N LYS A 143 -0.02 3.85 -14.41
CA LYS A 143 -1.09 3.69 -13.42
C LYS A 143 -0.91 2.46 -12.54
N GLY A 144 0.28 1.84 -12.57
CA GLY A 144 0.60 0.62 -11.83
C GLY A 144 0.38 0.73 -10.31
N CYS A 145 0.26 -0.44 -9.68
CA CYS A 145 0.03 -0.60 -8.24
C CYS A 145 1.18 -0.11 -7.34
N GLY A 146 2.40 0.04 -7.88
CA GLY A 146 3.60 0.40 -7.13
C GLY A 146 3.52 1.71 -6.32
N GLY A 147 2.51 2.56 -6.55
CA GLY A 147 2.24 3.73 -5.72
C GLY A 147 1.41 3.38 -4.47
N VAL A 148 0.37 2.55 -4.62
CA VAL A 148 -0.56 2.21 -3.55
C VAL A 148 0.01 1.17 -2.59
N MET A 149 0.74 0.17 -3.08
CA MET A 149 1.31 -0.93 -2.30
C MET A 149 2.16 -0.48 -1.10
N ARG A 150 2.80 0.68 -1.19
CA ARG A 150 3.79 1.16 -0.22
C ARG A 150 3.35 2.37 0.61
N VAL A 151 2.12 2.87 0.42
CA VAL A 151 1.71 4.18 0.97
C VAL A 151 1.15 4.12 2.39
N ALA A 152 0.85 2.93 2.91
CA ALA A 152 0.27 2.74 4.25
C ALA A 152 0.97 3.56 5.36
N PRO A 153 2.30 3.70 5.40
CA PRO A 153 2.99 4.53 6.39
C PRO A 153 2.57 6.00 6.40
N VAL A 154 2.05 6.54 5.30
CA VAL A 154 1.58 7.94 5.25
C VAL A 154 0.36 8.12 6.16
N GLY A 155 -0.63 7.25 6.07
CA GLY A 155 -1.79 7.27 6.96
C GLY A 155 -1.42 7.05 8.42
N LEU A 156 -0.50 6.11 8.68
CA LEU A 156 0.02 5.84 10.03
C LEU A 156 0.78 7.05 10.61
N PHE A 157 1.61 7.70 9.81
CA PHE A 157 2.35 8.91 10.20
C PHE A 157 1.39 10.05 10.54
N ALA A 158 0.41 10.31 9.68
CA ALA A 158 -0.59 11.35 9.92
C ALA A 158 -1.39 11.10 11.19
N ALA A 159 -1.80 9.85 11.44
CA ALA A 159 -2.49 9.46 12.67
C ALA A 159 -1.57 9.62 13.90
N GLY A 160 -0.30 9.28 13.78
CA GLY A 160 0.71 9.52 14.83
C GLY A 160 0.84 11.00 15.16
N GLN A 161 0.97 11.86 14.18
CA GLN A 161 1.04 13.32 14.35
C GLN A 161 -0.23 13.87 15.02
N PHE A 162 -1.42 13.37 14.64
CA PHE A 162 -2.67 13.74 15.30
C PHE A 162 -2.71 13.30 16.76
N VAL A 163 -2.41 12.04 17.05
CA VAL A 163 -2.54 11.47 18.40
C VAL A 163 -1.49 11.98 19.39
N PHE A 164 -0.23 12.15 18.94
CA PHE A 164 0.89 12.55 19.83
C PHE A 164 1.11 14.04 19.88
N HIS A 165 0.91 14.75 18.78
CA HIS A 165 1.26 16.17 18.65
C HIS A 165 0.03 17.05 18.47
N ASN A 166 -1.18 16.48 18.49
CA ASN A 166 -2.44 17.19 18.22
C ASN A 166 -2.41 17.98 16.91
N THR A 167 -1.68 17.47 15.91
CA THR A 167 -1.59 18.09 14.60
C THR A 167 -2.95 17.99 13.90
N GLN A 168 -3.54 19.11 13.57
CA GLN A 168 -4.79 19.15 12.83
C GLN A 168 -4.48 19.06 11.34
N TRP A 169 -4.81 17.93 10.72
CA TRP A 169 -4.80 17.78 9.26
C TRP A 169 -6.09 18.38 8.71
N ARG A 170 -5.97 19.22 7.69
CA ARG A 170 -7.15 19.70 6.97
C ARG A 170 -7.69 18.57 6.08
N ASP A 171 -8.98 18.68 5.78
CA ASP A 171 -9.62 17.74 4.86
C ASP A 171 -8.84 17.66 3.54
N GLY A 172 -8.43 16.46 3.16
CA GLY A 172 -7.62 16.20 1.97
C GLY A 172 -6.10 16.29 2.12
N ASP A 173 -5.53 16.86 3.19
CA ASP A 173 -4.06 16.98 3.36
C ASP A 173 -3.38 15.59 3.41
N VAL A 174 -4.00 14.59 4.04
CA VAL A 174 -3.48 13.22 4.09
C VAL A 174 -3.57 12.55 2.73
N ILE A 175 -4.68 12.76 1.99
CA ILE A 175 -4.84 12.28 0.62
C ILE A 175 -3.74 12.88 -0.26
N LYS A 176 -3.51 14.19 -0.15
CA LYS A 176 -2.47 14.87 -0.89
C LYS A 176 -1.09 14.28 -0.63
N LEU A 177 -0.74 14.08 0.64
CA LEU A 177 0.57 13.54 1.00
C LEU A 177 0.78 12.13 0.45
N GLY A 178 -0.24 11.25 0.55
CA GLY A 178 -0.20 9.91 -0.04
C GLY A 178 -0.02 9.96 -1.56
N ALA A 179 -0.81 10.80 -2.22
CA ALA A 179 -0.71 11.03 -3.67
C ALA A 179 0.68 11.54 -4.08
N GLU A 180 1.25 12.53 -3.36
CA GLU A 180 2.59 13.07 -3.64
C GLU A 180 3.69 12.03 -3.45
N CYS A 181 3.59 11.17 -2.44
CA CYS A 181 4.54 10.06 -2.24
C CYS A 181 4.47 9.00 -3.37
N ALA A 182 3.29 8.70 -3.88
CA ALA A 182 3.13 7.78 -5.02
C ALA A 182 3.61 8.41 -6.33
N LYS A 183 3.33 9.71 -6.52
CA LYS A 183 3.68 10.48 -7.71
C LYS A 183 5.19 10.60 -7.94
N ILE A 184 6.02 10.34 -6.94
CA ILE A 184 7.48 10.26 -7.10
C ILE A 184 7.87 9.30 -8.25
N THR A 185 7.08 8.24 -8.47
CA THR A 185 7.39 7.20 -9.48
C THR A 185 6.27 6.94 -10.47
N HIS A 186 5.01 7.27 -10.15
CA HIS A 186 3.84 6.99 -10.99
C HIS A 186 3.13 8.30 -11.33
N GLU A 187 3.18 8.72 -12.61
CA GLU A 187 2.68 10.04 -12.99
C GLU A 187 1.23 10.04 -13.47
N HIS A 188 0.67 8.88 -13.81
CA HIS A 188 -0.74 8.79 -14.19
C HIS A 188 -1.65 8.98 -12.96
N PRO A 189 -2.73 9.80 -13.04
CA PRO A 189 -3.63 10.06 -11.91
C PRO A 189 -4.18 8.80 -11.23
N ALA A 190 -4.58 7.78 -11.95
CA ALA A 190 -5.07 6.53 -11.37
C ALA A 190 -4.00 5.82 -10.48
N GLY A 191 -2.70 5.95 -10.82
CA GLY A 191 -1.62 5.35 -10.03
C GLY A 191 -1.33 6.05 -8.71
N TRP A 192 -1.63 7.37 -8.57
CA TRP A 192 -1.34 8.08 -7.33
C TRP A 192 -2.60 8.53 -6.55
N LEU A 193 -3.78 8.65 -7.20
CA LEU A 193 -5.03 8.93 -6.50
C LEU A 193 -5.42 7.77 -5.58
N SER A 194 -5.28 6.53 -6.04
CA SER A 194 -5.52 5.33 -5.22
C SER A 194 -4.65 5.30 -3.96
N ALA A 195 -3.38 5.68 -4.07
CA ALA A 195 -2.46 5.79 -2.94
C ALA A 195 -2.87 6.88 -1.95
N GLY A 196 -3.31 8.03 -2.45
CA GLY A 196 -3.85 9.10 -1.61
C GLY A 196 -5.09 8.64 -0.84
N LEU A 197 -6.00 7.93 -1.52
CA LEU A 197 -7.22 7.40 -0.93
C LEU A 197 -6.92 6.39 0.19
N LEU A 198 -6.03 5.42 -0.07
CA LEU A 198 -5.60 4.45 0.93
C LEU A 198 -4.98 5.12 2.16
N ALA A 199 -4.08 6.08 1.95
CA ALA A 199 -3.44 6.81 3.06
C ALA A 199 -4.49 7.46 3.98
N HIS A 200 -5.54 8.04 3.42
CA HIS A 200 -6.60 8.65 4.21
C HIS A 200 -7.51 7.61 4.90
N ILE A 201 -7.83 6.52 4.23
CA ILE A 201 -8.59 5.40 4.84
C ILE A 201 -7.85 4.88 6.07
N ILE A 202 -6.55 4.62 5.96
CA ILE A 202 -5.72 4.15 7.09
C ILE A 202 -5.70 5.19 8.21
N TYR A 203 -5.52 6.48 7.89
CA TYR A 203 -5.57 7.56 8.86
C TYR A 203 -6.88 7.55 9.65
N GLU A 204 -8.03 7.51 8.98
CA GLU A 204 -9.35 7.49 9.58
C GLU A 204 -9.57 6.24 10.46
N ILE A 205 -9.19 5.06 9.96
CA ILE A 205 -9.28 3.80 10.73
C ILE A 205 -8.49 3.93 12.04
N VAL A 206 -7.24 4.39 11.97
CA VAL A 206 -6.37 4.49 13.15
C VAL A 206 -6.88 5.54 14.14
N VAL A 207 -7.30 6.70 13.68
CA VAL A 207 -7.83 7.77 14.54
C VAL A 207 -9.14 7.34 15.20
N ARG A 208 -10.11 6.83 14.43
CA ARG A 208 -11.41 6.39 14.99
C ARG A 208 -11.28 5.20 15.89
N SER A 209 -10.37 4.27 15.61
CA SER A 209 -10.13 3.09 16.45
C SER A 209 -9.53 3.41 17.83
N GLN A 210 -9.14 4.66 18.10
CA GLN A 210 -8.76 5.08 19.45
C GLN A 210 -9.95 5.10 20.43
N THR A 211 -11.17 5.25 19.91
CA THR A 211 -12.38 5.45 20.72
C THR A 211 -13.44 4.38 20.53
N LYS A 212 -13.47 3.71 19.38
CA LYS A 212 -14.47 2.69 19.04
C LYS A 212 -13.86 1.54 18.25
N ARG A 213 -14.55 0.40 18.19
CA ARG A 213 -14.24 -0.67 17.24
C ARG A 213 -14.66 -0.23 15.84
N ILE A 214 -13.86 -0.56 14.85
CA ILE A 214 -14.22 -0.42 13.43
C ILE A 214 -14.91 -1.73 13.02
N ASP A 215 -16.22 -1.68 12.86
CA ASP A 215 -17.01 -2.75 12.26
C ASP A 215 -17.20 -2.52 10.76
N LYS A 216 -17.89 -3.41 10.08
CA LYS A 216 -18.13 -3.34 8.63
C LYS A 216 -18.78 -2.01 8.21
N MET A 217 -19.81 -1.60 8.93
CA MET A 217 -20.54 -0.36 8.61
C MET A 217 -19.65 0.88 8.77
N GLU A 218 -18.85 0.94 9.84
CA GLU A 218 -17.90 2.03 10.06
C GLU A 218 -16.78 2.02 9.02
N PHE A 219 -16.28 0.85 8.60
CA PHE A 219 -15.28 0.74 7.55
C PHE A 219 -15.82 1.26 6.21
N GLU A 220 -17.01 0.83 5.80
CA GLU A 220 -17.67 1.31 4.59
C GLU A 220 -17.91 2.83 4.63
N HIS A 221 -18.30 3.36 5.80
CA HIS A 221 -18.46 4.80 6.01
C HIS A 221 -17.13 5.56 5.86
N ILE A 222 -16.02 5.02 6.39
CA ILE A 222 -14.68 5.59 6.24
C ILE A 222 -14.28 5.69 4.77
N VAL A 223 -14.50 4.62 4.00
CA VAL A 223 -14.23 4.62 2.55
C VAL A 223 -15.05 5.71 1.85
N GLY A 224 -16.33 5.83 2.17
CA GLY A 224 -17.22 6.87 1.62
C GLY A 224 -16.73 8.29 1.94
N ILE A 225 -16.32 8.55 3.18
CA ILE A 225 -15.75 9.85 3.59
C ILE A 225 -14.45 10.15 2.84
N ALA A 226 -13.56 9.17 2.71
CA ALA A 226 -12.30 9.34 2.00
C ALA A 226 -12.54 9.71 0.52
N CYS A 227 -13.48 9.05 -0.14
CA CYS A 227 -13.91 9.40 -1.50
C CYS A 227 -14.47 10.82 -1.58
N HIS A 228 -15.30 11.24 -0.61
CA HIS A 228 -15.86 12.59 -0.57
C HIS A 228 -14.76 13.67 -0.45
N TYR A 229 -13.81 13.50 0.45
CA TYR A 229 -12.69 14.43 0.59
C TYR A 229 -11.79 14.45 -0.65
N MET A 230 -11.60 13.32 -1.33
CA MET A 230 -10.85 13.27 -2.58
C MET A 230 -11.53 14.12 -3.67
N ILE A 231 -12.85 14.01 -3.84
CA ILE A 231 -13.62 14.81 -4.79
C ILE A 231 -13.49 16.31 -4.46
N ALA A 232 -13.63 16.65 -3.19
CA ALA A 232 -13.55 18.05 -2.75
C ALA A 232 -12.15 18.65 -2.96
N TYR A 233 -11.10 17.86 -2.70
CA TYR A 233 -9.71 18.33 -2.77
C TYR A 233 -9.18 18.41 -4.21
N PHE A 234 -9.45 17.38 -5.02
CA PHE A 234 -9.01 17.31 -6.43
C PHE A 234 -10.14 17.59 -7.41
N ASN A 235 -10.91 18.64 -7.16
CA ASN A 235 -12.14 18.98 -7.90
C ASN A 235 -11.96 19.17 -9.41
N THR A 236 -10.75 19.41 -9.91
CA THR A 236 -10.41 19.53 -11.33
C THR A 236 -10.08 18.19 -12.01
N MET A 237 -10.08 17.08 -11.27
CA MET A 237 -9.65 15.75 -11.74
C MET A 237 -10.79 14.73 -11.74
N GLN A 238 -12.02 15.21 -11.91
CA GLN A 238 -13.23 14.37 -11.80
C GLN A 238 -13.23 13.18 -12.76
N GLU A 239 -12.66 13.32 -13.95
CA GLU A 239 -12.55 12.24 -14.93
C GLU A 239 -11.78 11.00 -14.42
N PHE A 240 -10.85 11.18 -13.47
CA PHE A 240 -10.12 10.08 -12.83
C PHE A 240 -10.73 9.67 -11.49
N ILE A 241 -11.33 10.61 -10.76
CA ILE A 241 -11.84 10.37 -9.41
C ILE A 241 -13.16 9.60 -9.44
N TYR A 242 -14.09 9.94 -10.33
CA TYR A 242 -15.37 9.24 -10.38
C TYR A 242 -15.26 7.76 -10.74
N PRO A 243 -14.42 7.34 -11.71
CA PRO A 243 -14.17 5.91 -11.93
C PRO A 243 -13.57 5.22 -10.70
N LEU A 244 -12.58 5.84 -10.03
CA LEU A 244 -11.99 5.30 -8.81
C LEU A 244 -13.04 5.15 -7.70
N GLN A 245 -13.84 6.18 -7.43
CA GLN A 245 -14.93 6.12 -6.46
C GLN A 245 -15.95 5.02 -6.78
N ALA A 246 -16.35 4.91 -8.05
CA ALA A 246 -17.30 3.88 -8.48
C ALA A 246 -16.74 2.47 -8.23
N MET A 247 -15.44 2.27 -8.44
CA MET A 247 -14.76 1.01 -8.17
C MET A 247 -14.72 0.68 -6.66
N MET A 248 -14.46 1.68 -5.79
CA MET A 248 -14.50 1.49 -4.33
C MET A 248 -15.90 1.09 -3.85
N PHE A 249 -16.95 1.74 -4.35
CA PHE A 249 -18.31 1.39 -3.99
C PHE A 249 -18.71 0.02 -4.55
N LYS A 250 -18.28 -0.32 -5.77
CA LYS A 250 -18.47 -1.66 -6.33
C LYS A 250 -17.84 -2.74 -5.44
N ALA A 251 -16.63 -2.52 -4.93
CA ALA A 251 -15.96 -3.43 -4.00
C ALA A 251 -16.77 -3.64 -2.71
N ILE A 252 -17.33 -2.56 -2.14
CA ILE A 252 -18.20 -2.62 -0.95
C ILE A 252 -19.49 -3.39 -1.24
N GLU A 253 -20.13 -3.18 -2.39
CA GLU A 253 -21.37 -3.90 -2.74
C GLU A 253 -21.10 -5.39 -2.97
N LEU A 254 -20.03 -5.73 -3.71
CA LEU A 254 -19.64 -7.13 -3.90
C LEU A 254 -19.35 -7.85 -2.57
N ALA A 255 -18.84 -7.15 -1.56
CA ALA A 255 -18.60 -7.71 -0.22
C ALA A 255 -19.90 -8.09 0.53
N LYS A 256 -21.07 -7.68 0.03
CA LYS A 256 -22.40 -8.02 0.58
C LYS A 256 -23.08 -9.15 -0.17
N GLU A 257 -22.60 -9.47 -1.38
CA GLU A 257 -23.20 -10.49 -2.23
C GLU A 257 -22.83 -11.91 -1.77
N GLU A 258 -23.70 -12.88 -2.04
CA GLU A 258 -23.48 -14.32 -1.76
C GLU A 258 -22.74 -15.00 -2.93
N ILE A 259 -21.56 -14.47 -3.27
CA ILE A 259 -20.66 -15.00 -4.30
C ILE A 259 -19.31 -15.36 -3.68
N SER A 260 -18.51 -16.15 -4.39
CA SER A 260 -17.15 -16.48 -3.97
C SER A 260 -16.22 -15.25 -4.05
N ASP A 261 -15.15 -15.23 -3.23
CA ASP A 261 -14.14 -14.17 -3.28
C ASP A 261 -13.53 -14.06 -4.68
N LEU A 262 -13.23 -15.18 -5.33
CA LEU A 262 -12.70 -15.21 -6.67
C LEU A 262 -13.64 -14.56 -7.70
N GLU A 263 -14.94 -14.85 -7.61
CA GLU A 263 -15.93 -14.25 -8.50
C GLU A 263 -16.09 -12.75 -8.28
N ALA A 264 -16.04 -12.31 -7.03
CA ALA A 264 -16.07 -10.90 -6.70
C ALA A 264 -14.80 -10.17 -7.18
N ILE A 265 -13.60 -10.71 -6.87
CA ILE A 265 -12.33 -10.12 -7.25
C ILE A 265 -12.18 -10.04 -8.77
N SER A 266 -12.61 -11.08 -9.51
CA SER A 266 -12.56 -11.07 -10.98
C SER A 266 -13.35 -9.91 -11.61
N GLN A 267 -14.34 -9.36 -10.91
CA GLN A 267 -15.10 -8.20 -11.35
C GLN A 267 -14.41 -6.86 -11.02
N LEU A 268 -13.40 -6.86 -10.15
CA LEU A 268 -12.63 -5.67 -9.74
C LEU A 268 -11.35 -5.50 -10.54
N GLY A 269 -10.80 -6.58 -11.09
CA GLY A 269 -9.60 -6.58 -11.90
C GLY A 269 -8.57 -7.61 -11.44
N GLU A 270 -7.31 -7.41 -11.85
CA GLU A 270 -6.19 -8.28 -11.54
C GLU A 270 -5.16 -7.64 -10.57
N GLY A 271 -5.38 -6.40 -10.13
CA GLY A 271 -4.51 -5.72 -9.17
C GLY A 271 -3.24 -5.06 -9.76
N TRP A 272 -2.93 -5.25 -11.05
CA TRP A 272 -1.74 -4.64 -11.68
C TRP A 272 -1.75 -3.11 -11.69
N VAL A 273 -2.91 -2.50 -11.55
CA VAL A 273 -3.08 -1.03 -11.50
C VAL A 273 -3.62 -0.60 -10.15
N GLY A 274 -3.27 0.62 -9.73
CA GLY A 274 -3.48 1.08 -8.38
C GLY A 274 -4.94 1.14 -7.93
N ASP A 275 -5.87 1.41 -8.82
CA ASP A 275 -7.30 1.43 -8.55
C ASP A 275 -7.87 0.02 -8.36
N GLU A 276 -7.42 -0.97 -9.15
CA GLU A 276 -7.80 -2.37 -8.99
C GLU A 276 -7.24 -2.96 -7.69
N ALA A 277 -5.94 -2.76 -7.40
CA ALA A 277 -5.31 -3.24 -6.19
C ALA A 277 -6.02 -2.72 -4.93
N LEU A 278 -6.35 -1.41 -4.90
CA LEU A 278 -7.09 -0.83 -3.79
C LEU A 278 -8.51 -1.37 -3.69
N ALA A 279 -9.22 -1.58 -4.81
CA ALA A 279 -10.58 -2.11 -4.82
C ALA A 279 -10.63 -3.55 -4.28
N ILE A 280 -9.68 -4.40 -4.70
CA ILE A 280 -9.55 -5.77 -4.19
C ILE A 280 -9.29 -5.76 -2.68
N ALA A 281 -8.37 -4.92 -2.21
CA ALA A 281 -8.08 -4.79 -0.78
C ALA A 281 -9.30 -4.31 0.03
N ILE A 282 -10.06 -3.31 -0.47
CA ILE A 282 -11.30 -2.84 0.18
C ILE A 282 -12.35 -3.94 0.21
N TYR A 283 -12.51 -4.70 -0.88
CA TYR A 283 -13.41 -5.85 -0.91
C TYR A 283 -13.04 -6.87 0.17
N CYS A 284 -11.78 -7.32 0.19
CA CYS A 284 -11.31 -8.34 1.14
C CYS A 284 -11.44 -7.86 2.59
N ALA A 285 -11.07 -6.61 2.88
CA ALA A 285 -11.20 -6.03 4.20
C ALA A 285 -12.67 -5.88 4.66
N SER A 286 -13.59 -5.53 3.75
CA SER A 286 -15.02 -5.42 4.06
C SER A 286 -15.68 -6.79 4.21
N ARG A 287 -15.32 -7.75 3.35
CA ARG A 287 -15.87 -9.12 3.36
C ARG A 287 -15.47 -9.89 4.61
N HIS A 288 -14.18 -9.77 4.98
CA HIS A 288 -13.55 -10.52 6.07
C HIS A 288 -13.15 -9.62 7.25
N ILE A 289 -14.00 -8.64 7.59
CA ILE A 289 -13.70 -7.62 8.60
C ILE A 289 -13.34 -8.18 10.00
N ASP A 290 -13.76 -9.39 10.31
CA ASP A 290 -13.51 -10.06 11.58
C ASP A 290 -12.31 -11.02 11.56
N SER A 291 -11.68 -11.26 10.39
CA SER A 291 -10.58 -12.19 10.22
C SER A 291 -9.50 -11.63 9.28
N VAL A 292 -8.37 -11.19 9.85
CA VAL A 292 -7.22 -10.73 9.05
C VAL A 292 -6.64 -11.87 8.20
N GLU A 293 -6.64 -13.09 8.71
CA GLU A 293 -6.14 -14.27 7.99
C GLU A 293 -6.97 -14.52 6.73
N ASP A 294 -8.31 -14.54 6.86
CA ASP A 294 -9.19 -14.76 5.71
C ASP A 294 -9.10 -13.61 4.70
N ALA A 295 -8.99 -12.36 5.17
CA ALA A 295 -8.81 -11.19 4.29
C ALA A 295 -7.52 -11.31 3.46
N ILE A 296 -6.39 -11.68 4.07
CA ILE A 296 -5.12 -11.88 3.38
C ILE A 296 -5.21 -13.06 2.42
N ILE A 297 -5.76 -14.21 2.84
CA ILE A 297 -5.90 -15.37 1.97
C ILE A 297 -6.77 -15.03 0.74
N ALA A 298 -7.88 -14.32 0.92
CA ALA A 298 -8.72 -13.89 -0.18
C ALA A 298 -7.97 -12.96 -1.15
N SER A 299 -7.19 -12.00 -0.61
CA SER A 299 -6.50 -10.98 -1.41
C SER A 299 -5.35 -11.51 -2.27
N VAL A 300 -4.83 -12.71 -2.00
CA VAL A 300 -3.68 -13.27 -2.74
C VAL A 300 -4.04 -14.44 -3.66
N ASN A 301 -5.27 -14.96 -3.62
CA ASN A 301 -5.66 -16.17 -4.33
C ASN A 301 -6.51 -15.88 -5.57
N HIS A 302 -6.02 -15.04 -6.48
CA HIS A 302 -6.69 -14.67 -7.73
C HIS A 302 -5.70 -14.67 -8.91
N ASP A 303 -6.17 -14.39 -10.11
CA ASP A 303 -5.30 -14.06 -11.24
C ASP A 303 -4.76 -12.64 -11.06
N GLY A 304 -3.45 -12.43 -11.18
CA GLY A 304 -2.85 -11.10 -11.19
C GLY A 304 -1.85 -10.82 -10.06
N ASP A 305 -1.78 -9.57 -9.64
CA ASP A 305 -0.78 -8.98 -8.74
C ASP A 305 -1.11 -9.29 -7.26
N SER A 306 -0.80 -10.52 -6.86
CA SER A 306 -1.20 -11.08 -5.57
C SER A 306 -0.45 -10.50 -4.37
N ASP A 307 0.82 -10.12 -4.51
CA ASP A 307 1.58 -9.51 -3.42
C ASP A 307 1.15 -8.06 -3.17
N SER A 308 0.94 -7.28 -4.23
CA SER A 308 0.40 -5.91 -4.09
C SER A 308 -1.00 -5.89 -3.49
N THR A 309 -1.92 -6.77 -3.93
CA THR A 309 -3.26 -6.84 -3.34
C THR A 309 -3.24 -7.35 -1.90
N GLY A 310 -2.29 -8.22 -1.57
CA GLY A 310 -2.05 -8.70 -0.21
C GLY A 310 -1.41 -7.65 0.70
N SER A 311 -0.54 -6.78 0.17
CA SER A 311 0.17 -5.76 0.94
C SER A 311 -0.69 -4.53 1.28
N VAL A 312 -1.70 -4.21 0.46
CA VAL A 312 -2.63 -3.09 0.61
C VAL A 312 -3.70 -3.35 1.65
#